data_719bfe7f4df5c3cff75f2181370c4b96
#
_entry.id   719bfe7f4df5c3cff75f2181370c4b96
#
_cell.length_a   1.000
_cell.length_b   1.000
_cell.length_c   1.000
_cell.angle_alpha   90.00
_cell.angle_beta   90.00
_cell.angle_gamma   90.00
#
_symmetry.space_group_name_H-M   'P 1'
#
loop_
_entity.id
_entity.type
_entity.pdbx_description
1 polymer ?
#
loop_
_entity_poly.entity_id
_entity_poly.type
_entity_poly.pdbx_seq_one_letter_code
_entity_poly.pdbx_strand_id
1 'polypeptide(L)'
;MDLRAVRRRCESTLRDISLPSPFDVRAFSATVGARRGRPIHLLPKSTPVGPCGVWLAMPTADYVFFENATSPLHREHIILHELGHLLRDHAPTEVIDDRALRLLLPTLDVDVVRRVMGRTSYSAVEEQEAEMIASLILDRVELRAAPRDVVSDSEAAAVIGRLESTLGRAGQQHG
;
A
#
# COMPACT_ATOMS: atom_id res chain seq x y z
N MET A 1 -9.57 17.73 8.83
CA MET A 1 -9.99 16.31 8.69
C MET A 1 -9.46 15.49 9.86
N ASP A 2 -10.24 14.57 10.40
CA ASP A 2 -9.80 13.70 11.51
C ASP A 2 -9.04 12.47 10.96
N LEU A 3 -7.70 12.51 11.02
CA LEU A 3 -6.82 11.42 10.58
C LEU A 3 -7.08 10.11 11.34
N ARG A 4 -7.54 10.17 12.59
CA ARG A 4 -7.90 8.97 13.36
C ARG A 4 -9.14 8.28 12.78
N ALA A 5 -10.10 9.06 12.29
CA ALA A 5 -11.28 8.53 11.63
C ALA A 5 -10.92 7.90 10.28
N VAL A 6 -10.03 8.53 9.49
CA VAL A 6 -9.50 7.98 8.23
C VAL A 6 -8.83 6.64 8.51
N ARG A 7 -7.89 6.60 9.47
CA ARG A 7 -7.16 5.38 9.83
C ARG A 7 -8.11 4.23 10.22
N ARG A 8 -9.09 4.48 11.09
CA ARG A 8 -10.07 3.45 11.49
C ARG A 8 -10.83 2.87 10.31
N ARG A 9 -11.23 3.71 9.34
CA ARG A 9 -11.91 3.25 8.12
C ARG A 9 -10.99 2.36 7.27
N CYS A 10 -9.74 2.78 7.06
CA CYS A 10 -8.75 2.02 6.31
C CYS A 10 -8.40 0.69 7.00
N GLU A 11 -8.24 0.68 8.33
CA GLU A 11 -8.03 -0.55 9.12
C GLU A 11 -9.22 -1.50 8.99
N SER A 12 -10.45 -0.98 8.97
CA SER A 12 -11.66 -1.78 8.75
C SER A 12 -11.67 -2.42 7.35
N THR A 13 -11.30 -1.67 6.31
CA THR A 13 -11.18 -2.19 4.94
C THR A 13 -10.19 -3.36 4.86
N LEU A 14 -9.07 -3.28 5.59
CA LEU A 14 -8.00 -4.27 5.58
C LEU A 14 -8.21 -5.43 6.57
N ARG A 15 -9.26 -5.43 7.37
CA ARG A 15 -9.47 -6.41 8.46
C ARG A 15 -9.54 -7.85 7.96
N ASP A 16 -10.29 -8.05 6.87
CA ASP A 16 -10.59 -9.38 6.32
C ASP A 16 -9.77 -9.69 5.07
N ILE A 17 -8.68 -8.94 4.83
CA ILE A 17 -7.78 -9.18 3.71
C ILE A 17 -6.50 -9.81 4.22
N SER A 18 -6.25 -11.05 3.79
CA SER A 18 -5.02 -11.75 4.12
C SER A 18 -3.85 -11.22 3.33
N LEU A 19 -2.75 -10.92 4.02
CA LEU A 19 -1.46 -10.61 3.39
C LEU A 19 -0.70 -11.92 3.16
N PRO A 20 -0.13 -12.16 1.96
CA PRO A 20 0.73 -13.32 1.70
C PRO A 20 1.98 -13.31 2.61
N SER A 21 2.54 -14.47 2.88
CA SER A 21 3.78 -14.61 3.65
C SER A 21 4.68 -15.66 3.00
N PRO A 22 5.86 -15.31 2.49
CA PRO A 22 6.41 -13.93 2.45
C PRO A 22 5.52 -12.98 1.65
N PHE A 23 5.64 -11.67 1.92
CA PHE A 23 4.83 -10.68 1.21
C PHE A 23 5.30 -10.56 -0.24
N ASP A 24 4.33 -10.60 -1.14
CA ASP A 24 4.49 -10.34 -2.57
C ASP A 24 3.28 -9.53 -3.05
N VAL A 25 3.54 -8.36 -3.62
CA VAL A 25 2.49 -7.44 -4.05
C VAL A 25 1.62 -8.00 -5.18
N ARG A 26 2.16 -8.89 -6.03
CA ARG A 26 1.40 -9.55 -7.10
C ARG A 26 0.45 -10.59 -6.53
N ALA A 27 0.92 -11.40 -5.58
CA ALA A 27 0.08 -12.36 -4.86
C ALA A 27 -1.00 -11.63 -4.04
N PHE A 28 -0.67 -10.49 -3.43
CA PHE A 28 -1.64 -9.64 -2.75
C PHE A 28 -2.69 -9.09 -3.71
N SER A 29 -2.29 -8.57 -4.86
CA SER A 29 -3.22 -8.09 -5.91
C SER A 29 -4.16 -9.19 -6.39
N ALA A 30 -3.65 -10.42 -6.57
CA ALA A 30 -4.48 -11.58 -6.92
C ALA A 30 -5.51 -11.90 -5.82
N THR A 31 -5.13 -11.82 -4.55
CA THR A 31 -6.04 -12.02 -3.40
C THR A 31 -7.16 -10.97 -3.40
N VAL A 32 -6.82 -9.70 -3.64
CA VAL A 32 -7.78 -8.59 -3.75
C VAL A 32 -8.72 -8.82 -4.95
N GLY A 33 -8.17 -9.21 -6.10
CA GLY A 33 -8.94 -9.49 -7.31
C GLY A 33 -9.93 -10.64 -7.11
N ALA A 34 -9.52 -11.73 -6.48
CA ALA A 34 -10.39 -12.86 -6.15
C ALA A 34 -11.56 -12.43 -5.25
N ARG A 35 -11.31 -11.58 -4.24
CA ARG A 35 -12.34 -11.03 -3.37
C ARG A 35 -13.34 -10.13 -4.11
N ARG A 36 -12.88 -9.38 -5.11
CA ARG A 36 -13.74 -8.52 -5.96
C ARG A 36 -14.48 -9.31 -7.04
N GLY A 37 -14.13 -10.58 -7.26
CA GLY A 37 -14.71 -11.41 -8.32
C GLY A 37 -14.21 -11.05 -9.72
N ARG A 38 -13.11 -10.29 -9.85
CA ARG A 38 -12.49 -9.93 -11.13
C ARG A 38 -10.97 -9.77 -11.00
N PRO A 39 -10.19 -10.16 -12.03
CA PRO A 39 -8.73 -10.09 -11.96
C PRO A 39 -8.22 -8.65 -11.90
N ILE A 40 -7.05 -8.48 -11.26
CA ILE A 40 -6.27 -7.25 -11.27
C ILE A 40 -4.99 -7.50 -12.05
N HIS A 41 -4.78 -6.72 -13.11
CA HIS A 41 -3.58 -6.78 -13.94
C HIS A 41 -2.61 -5.66 -13.57
N LEU A 42 -1.39 -6.03 -13.16
CA LEU A 42 -0.31 -5.08 -12.86
C LEU A 42 0.52 -4.85 -14.11
N LEU A 43 0.49 -3.64 -14.66
CA LEU A 43 1.15 -3.25 -15.92
C LEU A 43 2.24 -2.21 -15.66
N PRO A 44 3.52 -2.58 -15.89
CA PRO A 44 4.62 -1.62 -15.76
C PRO A 44 4.57 -0.59 -16.89
N LYS A 45 4.80 0.69 -16.56
CA LYS A 45 5.04 1.76 -17.51
C LYS A 45 6.47 2.29 -17.34
N SER A 46 7.09 2.69 -18.44
CA SER A 46 8.48 3.18 -18.46
C SER A 46 8.58 4.65 -18.86
N THR A 47 7.50 5.41 -18.73
CA THR A 47 7.46 6.82 -19.10
C THR A 47 7.50 7.69 -17.84
N PRO A 48 8.50 8.58 -17.70
CA PRO A 48 8.65 9.42 -16.51
C PRO A 48 7.65 10.59 -16.44
N VAL A 49 6.73 10.70 -17.40
CA VAL A 49 5.76 11.81 -17.48
C VAL A 49 4.37 11.32 -17.04
N GLY A 50 3.76 12.06 -16.12
CA GLY A 50 2.42 11.76 -15.58
C GLY A 50 2.48 11.17 -14.16
N PRO A 51 1.35 10.75 -13.59
CA PRO A 51 1.29 10.16 -12.27
C PRO A 51 2.10 8.86 -12.20
N CYS A 52 2.70 8.58 -11.04
CA CYS A 52 3.52 7.39 -10.82
C CYS A 52 2.71 6.10 -10.94
N GLY A 53 1.43 6.13 -10.54
CA GLY A 53 0.48 5.03 -10.65
C GLY A 53 -0.85 5.48 -11.25
N VAL A 54 -1.66 4.54 -11.72
CA VAL A 54 -3.06 4.76 -12.09
C VAL A 54 -3.82 3.44 -12.03
N TRP A 55 -4.94 3.43 -11.33
CA TRP A 55 -5.92 2.36 -11.40
C TRP A 55 -7.00 2.66 -12.43
N LEU A 56 -7.35 1.65 -13.20
CA LEU A 56 -8.37 1.69 -14.23
C LEU A 56 -9.35 0.55 -14.03
N ALA A 57 -10.59 0.89 -13.68
CA ALA A 57 -11.66 -0.08 -13.52
C ALA A 57 -12.31 -0.39 -14.87
N MET A 58 -12.37 -1.70 -15.24
CA MET A 58 -13.06 -2.19 -16.43
C MET A 58 -14.16 -3.18 -16.02
N PRO A 59 -15.15 -3.45 -16.88
CA PRO A 59 -16.23 -4.38 -16.55
C PRO A 59 -15.76 -5.78 -16.15
N THR A 60 -14.71 -6.30 -16.78
CA THR A 60 -14.21 -7.67 -16.60
C THR A 60 -12.93 -7.79 -15.82
N ALA A 61 -12.17 -6.70 -15.64
CA ALA A 61 -10.88 -6.68 -14.96
C ALA A 61 -10.54 -5.29 -14.44
N ASP A 62 -9.67 -5.21 -13.45
CA ASP A 62 -9.02 -3.98 -13.01
C ASP A 62 -7.58 -3.95 -13.53
N TYR A 63 -7.10 -2.78 -13.91
CA TYR A 63 -5.73 -2.57 -14.38
C TYR A 63 -5.03 -1.54 -13.51
N VAL A 64 -3.87 -1.89 -12.99
CA VAL A 64 -3.01 -0.99 -12.23
C VAL A 64 -1.74 -0.76 -13.03
N PHE A 65 -1.58 0.46 -13.53
CA PHE A 65 -0.36 0.91 -14.19
C PHE A 65 0.57 1.52 -13.14
N PHE A 66 1.85 1.17 -13.18
CA PHE A 66 2.82 1.66 -12.21
C PHE A 66 4.16 1.99 -12.87
N GLU A 67 4.86 3.00 -12.35
CA GLU A 67 6.18 3.38 -12.82
C GLU A 67 7.20 2.27 -12.51
N ASN A 68 7.88 1.78 -13.56
CA ASN A 68 8.86 0.71 -13.43
C ASN A 68 10.30 1.23 -13.28
N ALA A 69 10.57 2.46 -13.73
CA ALA A 69 11.90 3.07 -13.65
C ALA A 69 12.16 3.71 -12.27
N THR A 70 11.86 2.96 -11.19
CA THR A 70 12.03 3.41 -9.80
C THR A 70 12.53 2.26 -8.92
N SER A 71 12.81 2.54 -7.63
CA SER A 71 13.26 1.51 -6.69
C SER A 71 12.17 0.44 -6.48
N PRO A 72 12.56 -0.81 -6.14
CA PRO A 72 11.58 -1.87 -5.86
C PRO A 72 10.56 -1.48 -4.78
N LEU A 73 11.03 -0.86 -3.69
CA LEU A 73 10.18 -0.42 -2.59
C LEU A 73 9.17 0.66 -3.03
N HIS A 74 9.63 1.65 -3.81
CA HIS A 74 8.74 2.70 -4.32
C HIS A 74 7.72 2.14 -5.32
N ARG A 75 8.13 1.19 -6.16
CA ARG A 75 7.22 0.49 -7.08
C ARG A 75 6.12 -0.25 -6.34
N GLU A 76 6.49 -0.95 -5.28
CA GLU A 76 5.55 -1.65 -4.42
C GLU A 76 4.57 -0.68 -3.75
N HIS A 77 5.08 0.44 -3.24
CA HIS A 77 4.25 1.50 -2.65
C HIS A 77 3.26 2.08 -3.66
N ILE A 78 3.69 2.37 -4.90
CA ILE A 78 2.81 2.85 -5.98
C ILE A 78 1.67 1.86 -6.21
N ILE A 79 1.99 0.57 -6.35
CA ILE A 79 0.96 -0.46 -6.58
C ILE A 79 -0.01 -0.53 -5.40
N LEU A 80 0.49 -0.48 -4.17
CA LEU A 80 -0.35 -0.51 -2.97
C LEU A 80 -1.24 0.73 -2.83
N HIS A 81 -0.77 1.89 -3.26
CA HIS A 81 -1.54 3.12 -3.32
C HIS A 81 -2.74 2.98 -4.29
N GLU A 82 -2.50 2.48 -5.51
CA GLU A 82 -3.56 2.24 -6.49
C GLU A 82 -4.56 1.16 -6.02
N LEU A 83 -4.05 0.12 -5.34
CA LEU A 83 -4.92 -0.86 -4.69
C LEU A 83 -5.72 -0.24 -3.53
N GLY A 84 -5.19 0.80 -2.89
CA GLY A 84 -5.89 1.59 -1.88
C GLY A 84 -7.13 2.27 -2.46
N HIS A 85 -7.00 2.95 -3.61
CA HIS A 85 -8.14 3.51 -4.34
C HIS A 85 -9.18 2.44 -4.70
N LEU A 86 -8.71 1.32 -5.23
CA LEU A 86 -9.55 0.19 -5.62
C LEU A 86 -10.30 -0.42 -4.42
N LEU A 87 -9.64 -0.60 -3.28
CA LEU A 87 -10.22 -1.18 -2.06
C LEU A 87 -11.25 -0.26 -1.39
N ARG A 88 -11.17 1.03 -1.63
CA ARG A 88 -12.09 2.05 -1.13
C ARG A 88 -13.18 2.38 -2.13
N ASP A 89 -13.17 1.74 -3.32
CA ASP A 89 -14.08 2.03 -4.43
C ASP A 89 -14.11 3.54 -4.77
N HIS A 90 -12.93 4.20 -4.72
CA HIS A 90 -12.80 5.57 -5.15
C HIS A 90 -13.13 5.65 -6.64
N ALA A 91 -14.18 6.37 -6.99
CA ALA A 91 -14.55 6.53 -8.39
C ALA A 91 -13.61 7.55 -9.03
N PRO A 92 -12.82 7.16 -10.05
CA PRO A 92 -12.12 8.17 -10.84
C PRO A 92 -13.14 9.12 -11.45
N THR A 93 -12.84 10.41 -11.47
CA THR A 93 -13.77 11.49 -11.85
C THR A 93 -14.24 11.38 -13.31
N GLU A 94 -13.63 10.52 -14.13
CA GLU A 94 -14.08 10.24 -15.50
C GLU A 94 -14.10 8.72 -15.76
N VAL A 95 -15.26 8.24 -16.17
CA VAL A 95 -15.45 6.87 -16.70
C VAL A 95 -14.89 6.84 -18.12
N ILE A 96 -13.89 6.00 -18.37
CA ILE A 96 -13.39 5.76 -19.71
C ILE A 96 -14.34 4.83 -20.44
N ASP A 97 -14.78 5.26 -21.62
CA ASP A 97 -15.61 4.44 -22.51
C ASP A 97 -14.85 3.16 -22.93
N ASP A 98 -15.54 2.02 -22.85
CA ASP A 98 -15.06 0.70 -23.30
C ASP A 98 -14.43 0.71 -24.70
N ARG A 99 -14.92 1.61 -25.59
CA ARG A 99 -14.43 1.75 -26.95
C ARG A 99 -13.05 2.41 -27.00
N ALA A 100 -12.81 3.43 -26.17
CA ALA A 100 -11.51 4.09 -26.07
C ALA A 100 -10.47 3.11 -25.50
N LEU A 101 -10.88 2.23 -24.61
CA LEU A 101 -9.99 1.27 -23.97
C LEU A 101 -9.65 0.07 -24.87
N ARG A 102 -10.59 -0.43 -25.70
CA ARG A 102 -10.30 -1.45 -26.73
C ARG A 102 -9.29 -0.94 -27.76
N LEU A 103 -9.25 0.36 -27.99
CA LEU A 103 -8.23 1.02 -28.80
C LEU A 103 -6.89 1.12 -28.07
N LEU A 104 -6.89 1.14 -26.73
CA LEU A 104 -5.69 1.25 -25.89
C LEU A 104 -4.99 -0.09 -25.64
N LEU A 105 -5.74 -1.16 -25.41
CA LEU A 105 -5.21 -2.47 -25.05
C LEU A 105 -4.41 -3.20 -26.15
N PRO A 106 -4.75 -3.11 -27.46
CA PRO A 106 -4.01 -3.84 -28.48
C PRO A 106 -2.62 -3.26 -28.79
N THR A 107 -2.39 -1.98 -28.54
CA THR A 107 -1.17 -1.28 -28.93
C THR A 107 -0.49 -0.53 -27.79
N LEU A 108 -1.12 -0.41 -26.59
CA LEU A 108 -0.62 0.38 -25.46
C LEU A 108 0.01 1.70 -25.92
N ASP A 109 -0.73 2.44 -26.76
CA ASP A 109 -0.29 3.77 -27.18
C ASP A 109 -0.21 4.65 -25.93
N VAL A 110 1.03 4.84 -25.50
CA VAL A 110 1.39 5.58 -24.29
C VAL A 110 0.79 6.98 -24.28
N ASP A 111 0.59 7.60 -25.45
CA ASP A 111 0.04 8.94 -25.53
C ASP A 111 -1.49 8.98 -25.35
N VAL A 112 -2.18 7.91 -25.70
CA VAL A 112 -3.61 7.78 -25.41
C VAL A 112 -3.81 7.43 -23.94
N VAL A 113 -3.03 6.50 -23.39
CA VAL A 113 -3.00 6.19 -21.95
C VAL A 113 -2.71 7.47 -21.14
N ARG A 114 -1.73 8.27 -21.57
CA ARG A 114 -1.38 9.55 -20.92
C ARG A 114 -2.52 10.57 -20.97
N ARG A 115 -3.23 10.71 -22.08
CA ARG A 115 -4.38 11.63 -22.22
C ARG A 115 -5.54 11.24 -21.31
N VAL A 116 -5.78 9.96 -21.17
CA VAL A 116 -6.80 9.41 -20.29
C VAL A 116 -6.38 9.52 -18.83
N MET A 117 -5.14 9.16 -18.50
CA MET A 117 -4.57 9.21 -17.15
C MET A 117 -4.40 10.63 -16.61
N GLY A 118 -4.16 11.62 -17.49
CA GLY A 118 -4.04 13.03 -17.09
C GLY A 118 -5.33 13.68 -16.61
N ARG A 119 -6.45 12.96 -16.67
CA ARG A 119 -7.78 13.44 -16.26
C ARG A 119 -8.33 12.75 -15.02
N THR A 120 -7.68 11.68 -14.53
CA THR A 120 -8.08 11.05 -13.28
C THR A 120 -7.56 11.89 -12.12
N SER A 121 -8.45 12.54 -11.41
CA SER A 121 -8.15 13.23 -10.17
C SER A 121 -9.03 12.68 -9.06
N TYR A 122 -8.41 12.35 -7.95
CA TYR A 122 -9.09 11.99 -6.72
C TYR A 122 -9.19 13.21 -5.80
N SER A 123 -10.16 13.21 -4.91
CA SER A 123 -10.24 14.23 -3.87
C SER A 123 -9.09 14.05 -2.87
N ALA A 124 -8.72 15.13 -2.17
CA ALA A 124 -7.69 15.06 -1.12
C ALA A 124 -7.99 14.02 -0.03
N VAL A 125 -9.25 13.69 0.19
CA VAL A 125 -9.65 12.64 1.15
C VAL A 125 -9.37 11.25 0.60
N GLU A 126 -9.71 11.01 -0.66
CA GLU A 126 -9.47 9.74 -1.35
C GLU A 126 -7.98 9.44 -1.48
N GLU A 127 -7.17 10.46 -1.82
CA GLU A 127 -5.70 10.35 -1.82
C GLU A 127 -5.16 9.95 -0.44
N GLN A 128 -5.66 10.58 0.62
CA GLN A 128 -5.22 10.24 1.97
C GLN A 128 -5.68 8.85 2.43
N GLU A 129 -6.84 8.38 1.99
CA GLU A 129 -7.29 7.02 2.28
C GLU A 129 -6.42 5.99 1.53
N ALA A 130 -6.08 6.23 0.27
CA ALA A 130 -5.19 5.37 -0.51
C ALA A 130 -3.78 5.29 0.10
N GLU A 131 -3.19 6.44 0.45
CA GLU A 131 -1.90 6.52 1.12
C GLU A 131 -1.91 5.82 2.49
N MET A 132 -2.96 6.00 3.27
CA MET A 132 -3.12 5.33 4.55
C MET A 132 -3.21 3.80 4.40
N ILE A 133 -3.89 3.30 3.37
CA ILE A 133 -3.98 1.86 3.09
C ILE A 133 -2.61 1.30 2.71
N ALA A 134 -1.88 1.96 1.81
CA ALA A 134 -0.53 1.56 1.42
C ALA A 134 0.39 1.47 2.64
N SER A 135 0.42 2.52 3.46
CA SER A 135 1.22 2.59 4.69
C SER A 135 0.84 1.48 5.68
N LEU A 136 -0.45 1.25 5.94
CA LEU A 136 -0.91 0.21 6.86
C LEU A 136 -0.55 -1.21 6.39
N ILE A 137 -0.51 -1.45 5.07
CA ILE A 137 -0.08 -2.74 4.53
C ILE A 137 1.41 -2.92 4.77
N LEU A 138 2.23 -1.93 4.44
CA LEU A 138 3.69 -1.98 4.63
C LEU A 138 4.06 -2.14 6.11
N ASP A 139 3.43 -1.37 7.01
CA ASP A 139 3.61 -1.53 8.46
C ASP A 139 3.33 -2.98 8.92
N ARG A 140 2.25 -3.59 8.42
CA ARG A 140 1.90 -4.99 8.75
C ARG A 140 2.91 -6.00 8.19
N VAL A 141 3.48 -5.72 7.03
CA VAL A 141 4.52 -6.55 6.39
C VAL A 141 5.81 -6.47 7.21
N GLU A 142 6.25 -5.28 7.58
CA GLU A 142 7.45 -5.06 8.40
C GLU A 142 7.33 -5.70 9.78
N LEU A 143 6.19 -5.51 10.45
CA LEU A 143 5.93 -6.14 11.75
C LEU A 143 5.94 -7.68 11.69
N ARG A 144 5.59 -8.28 10.56
CA ARG A 144 5.66 -9.74 10.35
C ARG A 144 7.07 -10.23 10.01
N ALA A 145 7.84 -9.39 9.29
CA ALA A 145 9.21 -9.69 8.90
C ALA A 145 10.22 -9.45 10.04
N ALA A 146 9.87 -8.58 11.01
CA ALA A 146 10.71 -8.35 12.17
C ALA A 146 10.97 -9.68 12.90
N PRO A 147 12.23 -10.04 13.18
CA PRO A 147 12.52 -11.18 14.02
C PRO A 147 11.71 -11.02 15.31
N ARG A 148 10.94 -12.02 15.67
CA ARG A 148 10.40 -12.12 17.02
C ARG A 148 11.60 -12.49 17.90
N ASP A 149 12.41 -11.49 18.24
CA ASP A 149 13.31 -11.63 19.37
C ASP A 149 12.42 -11.88 20.57
N VAL A 150 12.26 -13.15 20.88
CA VAL A 150 11.83 -13.59 22.19
C VAL A 150 12.99 -13.20 23.10
N VAL A 151 13.02 -11.92 23.52
CA VAL A 151 13.78 -11.57 24.70
C VAL A 151 13.17 -12.45 25.77
N SER A 152 13.88 -13.51 26.13
CA SER A 152 13.41 -14.41 27.20
C SER A 152 13.17 -13.54 28.43
N ASP A 153 12.08 -13.80 29.17
CA ASP A 153 11.79 -13.04 30.41
C ASP A 153 13.01 -12.98 31.32
N SER A 154 13.92 -13.96 31.20
CA SER A 154 15.19 -14.01 31.96
C SER A 154 16.22 -12.97 31.48
N GLU A 155 16.29 -12.64 30.17
CA GLU A 155 17.21 -11.61 29.65
C GLU A 155 16.68 -10.21 29.95
N ALA A 156 15.36 -9.99 29.83
CA ALA A 156 14.72 -8.75 30.22
C ALA A 156 14.92 -8.50 31.74
N ALA A 157 14.72 -9.50 32.58
CA ALA A 157 14.98 -9.43 34.03
C ALA A 157 16.45 -9.14 34.33
N ALA A 158 17.39 -9.74 33.58
CA ALA A 158 18.83 -9.50 33.75
C ALA A 158 19.26 -8.09 33.35
N VAL A 159 18.61 -7.49 32.33
CA VAL A 159 18.86 -6.10 31.94
C VAL A 159 18.28 -5.13 32.97
N ILE A 160 17.06 -5.37 33.44
CA ILE A 160 16.42 -4.57 34.51
C ILE A 160 17.25 -4.62 35.80
N GLY A 161 17.68 -5.80 36.22
CA GLY A 161 18.52 -5.95 37.41
C GLY A 161 19.89 -5.25 37.31
N ARG A 162 20.48 -5.20 36.12
CA ARG A 162 21.70 -4.40 35.84
C ARG A 162 21.45 -2.90 35.95
N LEU A 163 20.35 -2.41 35.41
CA LEU A 163 19.96 -1.00 35.46
C LEU A 163 19.68 -0.57 36.92
N GLU A 164 18.95 -1.37 37.68
CA GLU A 164 18.67 -1.10 39.11
C GLU A 164 19.95 -1.08 39.95
N SER A 165 20.88 -2.03 39.71
CA SER A 165 22.16 -2.07 40.42
C SER A 165 23.08 -0.87 40.09
N THR A 166 22.95 -0.30 38.88
CA THR A 166 23.73 0.86 38.45
C THR A 166 23.16 2.16 39.03
N LEU A 167 21.84 2.29 39.07
CA LEU A 167 21.14 3.44 39.62
C LEU A 167 21.16 3.48 41.15
N GLY A 168 21.09 2.29 41.80
CA GLY A 168 21.14 2.19 43.25
C GLY A 168 22.51 2.57 43.87
N ARG A 169 23.62 2.46 43.11
CA ARG A 169 24.95 2.88 43.55
C ARG A 169 25.19 4.40 43.46
N ALA A 170 24.44 5.11 42.62
CA ALA A 170 24.59 6.55 42.51
C ALA A 170 23.99 7.34 43.69
N GLY A 171 23.14 6.71 44.48
CA GLY A 171 22.46 7.32 45.63
C GLY A 171 23.22 7.27 46.99
N GLN A 172 24.37 6.56 47.08
CA GLN A 172 25.08 6.34 48.37
C GLN A 172 26.41 7.11 48.53
N GLN A 173 26.75 8.05 47.66
CA GLN A 173 28.01 8.81 47.77
C GLN A 173 27.85 10.29 48.19
N HIS A 174 26.74 10.68 48.78
CA HIS A 174 26.61 11.99 49.44
C HIS A 174 25.86 11.82 50.74
N GLY A 175 26.62 11.44 51.76
CA GLY A 175 26.27 11.44 53.16
C GLY A 175 27.53 11.58 54.00
#